data_a7baba9efa734e2203916a9c5c383b98
#
_entry.id   a7baba9efa734e2203916a9c5c383b98
#
_cell.length_a   1.000
_cell.length_b   1.000
_cell.length_c   1.000
_cell.angle_alpha   90.00
_cell.angle_beta   90.00
_cell.angle_gamma   90.00
#
_symmetry.space_group_name_H-M   'P 1'
#
loop_
_entity.id
_entity.type
_entity.pdbx_description
1 polymer ?
#
loop_
_entity_poly.entity_id
_entity_poly.type
_entity_poly.pdbx_seq_one_letter_code
_entity_poly.pdbx_strand_id
1 'polypeptide(L)'
;MRSPFRFRGILAALAVSALLLAAWIGVSILTLPSVAPLAKPGLSIVITVKDWERKDHPFVVGPRNPRWTPYGVLPTALKKAVVASEDANFYSHEGVDYEAIREAIKTDLRKGKFVRGGSTITQQVAKNLFLTREKTLIRKVKELVLARRMDDALSKSRILELYLNVVELGPMVYGIGHAAHYYFGKHPSALTVRECAFLASMLPGPKVYNPYRKMDRVMKRSDRILRRMVAARMISREEFDAAMTEVPNLAGLARKVEKTLETPPPEEKPPEEAPGGGPVVIEPSPPAAAPEPGPEEDSAPESPDLEGSPGASPPVR
;
A
#
# COMPACT_ATOMS: atom_id res chain seq x y z
N MET A 1 -6.17 -58.31 16.41
CA MET A 1 -6.70 -57.24 17.31
C MET A 1 -5.65 -56.17 17.50
N ARG A 2 -5.86 -54.95 16.96
CA ARG A 2 -4.92 -53.85 17.14
C ARG A 2 -5.15 -53.22 18.53
N SER A 3 -4.11 -53.23 19.38
CA SER A 3 -4.16 -52.80 20.78
C SER A 3 -4.72 -51.36 20.91
N PRO A 4 -5.79 -51.14 21.72
CA PRO A 4 -6.37 -49.82 21.96
C PRO A 4 -5.38 -48.83 22.61
N PHE A 5 -4.31 -49.30 23.22
CA PHE A 5 -3.26 -48.51 23.83
C PHE A 5 -2.43 -47.71 22.77
N ARG A 6 -2.17 -48.29 21.59
CA ARG A 6 -1.43 -47.61 20.52
C ARG A 6 -2.22 -46.45 19.91
N PHE A 7 -3.52 -46.60 19.78
CA PHE A 7 -4.42 -45.58 19.25
C PHE A 7 -4.51 -44.34 20.17
N ARG A 8 -4.62 -44.59 21.49
CA ARG A 8 -4.65 -43.51 22.50
C ARG A 8 -3.31 -42.72 22.53
N GLY A 9 -2.18 -43.39 22.40
CA GLY A 9 -0.84 -42.75 22.30
C GLY A 9 -0.70 -41.88 21.06
N ILE A 10 -1.19 -42.33 19.89
CA ILE A 10 -1.18 -41.55 18.65
C ILE A 10 -2.07 -40.31 18.79
N LEU A 11 -3.28 -40.44 19.35
CA LEU A 11 -4.18 -39.29 19.58
C LEU A 11 -3.55 -38.25 20.54
N ALA A 12 -2.92 -38.73 21.62
CA ALA A 12 -2.23 -37.84 22.55
C ALA A 12 -1.04 -37.10 21.87
N ALA A 13 -0.24 -37.81 21.07
CA ALA A 13 0.85 -37.19 20.31
C ALA A 13 0.34 -36.14 19.31
N LEU A 14 -0.75 -36.42 18.60
CA LEU A 14 -1.38 -35.47 17.69
C LEU A 14 -1.93 -34.23 18.42
N ALA A 15 -2.55 -34.42 19.59
CA ALA A 15 -3.06 -33.32 20.40
C ALA A 15 -1.91 -32.43 20.92
N VAL A 16 -0.82 -33.01 21.40
CA VAL A 16 0.37 -32.27 21.84
C VAL A 16 0.99 -31.51 20.67
N SER A 17 1.14 -32.16 19.50
CA SER A 17 1.67 -31.51 18.30
C SER A 17 0.80 -30.34 17.85
N ALA A 18 -0.54 -30.46 17.91
CA ALA A 18 -1.48 -29.40 17.59
C ALA A 18 -1.36 -28.23 18.57
N LEU A 19 -1.21 -28.51 19.89
CA LEU A 19 -0.99 -27.47 20.91
C LEU A 19 0.33 -26.73 20.71
N LEU A 20 1.42 -27.44 20.42
CA LEU A 20 2.72 -26.83 20.14
C LEU A 20 2.67 -25.95 18.87
N LEU A 21 1.99 -26.42 17.83
CA LEU A 21 1.79 -25.64 16.60
C LEU A 21 0.95 -24.38 16.90
N ALA A 22 -0.12 -24.50 17.66
CA ALA A 22 -0.96 -23.37 18.04
C ALA A 22 -0.18 -22.34 18.89
N ALA A 23 0.62 -22.81 19.85
CA ALA A 23 1.49 -21.96 20.66
C ALA A 23 2.53 -21.23 19.80
N TRP A 24 3.17 -21.93 18.88
CA TRP A 24 4.13 -21.35 17.97
C TRP A 24 3.50 -20.30 17.02
N ILE A 25 2.29 -20.55 16.49
CA ILE A 25 1.54 -19.57 15.73
C ILE A 25 1.21 -18.36 16.61
N GLY A 26 0.75 -18.58 17.84
CA GLY A 26 0.44 -17.53 18.80
C GLY A 26 1.65 -16.62 19.07
N VAL A 27 2.80 -17.20 19.41
CA VAL A 27 4.06 -16.46 19.59
C VAL A 27 4.43 -15.69 18.32
N SER A 28 4.32 -16.33 17.15
CA SER A 28 4.62 -15.70 15.87
C SER A 28 3.72 -14.51 15.54
N ILE A 29 2.49 -14.46 16.08
CA ILE A 29 1.56 -13.33 15.93
C ILE A 29 1.84 -12.25 16.98
N LEU A 30 2.16 -12.64 18.21
CA LEU A 30 2.49 -11.70 19.30
C LEU A 30 3.79 -10.93 19.02
N THR A 31 4.75 -11.56 18.34
CA THR A 31 6.03 -10.95 17.96
C THR A 31 5.95 -10.09 16.68
N LEU A 32 4.77 -9.91 16.09
CA LEU A 32 4.61 -9.02 14.93
C LEU A 32 4.90 -7.56 15.31
N PRO A 33 5.58 -6.80 14.42
CA PRO A 33 5.93 -5.42 14.70
C PRO A 33 4.69 -4.54 14.87
N SER A 34 4.85 -3.45 15.61
CA SER A 34 3.80 -2.44 15.75
C SER A 34 3.62 -1.68 14.44
N VAL A 35 2.38 -1.48 14.03
CA VAL A 35 2.01 -0.69 12.84
C VAL A 35 1.75 0.79 13.18
N ALA A 36 1.57 1.12 14.47
CA ALA A 36 1.23 2.46 14.95
C ALA A 36 2.20 3.57 14.49
N PRO A 37 3.53 3.34 14.41
CA PRO A 37 4.44 4.37 13.90
C PRO A 37 4.13 4.84 12.48
N LEU A 38 3.53 3.98 11.63
CA LEU A 38 3.15 4.33 10.26
C LEU A 38 2.05 5.40 10.19
N ALA A 39 1.32 5.65 11.27
CA ALA A 39 0.33 6.73 11.35
C ALA A 39 0.98 8.13 11.27
N LYS A 40 2.26 8.26 11.63
CA LYS A 40 2.98 9.54 11.61
C LYS A 40 3.42 9.88 10.17
N PRO A 41 2.92 10.97 9.53
CA PRO A 41 3.26 11.30 8.14
C PRO A 41 4.75 11.60 7.93
N GLY A 42 5.42 12.17 8.92
CA GLY A 42 6.85 12.52 8.87
C GLY A 42 7.81 11.34 9.11
N LEU A 43 7.30 10.17 9.50
CA LEU A 43 8.15 9.01 9.75
C LEU A 43 8.72 8.47 8.44
N SER A 44 10.00 8.14 8.46
CA SER A 44 10.63 7.34 7.41
C SER A 44 11.26 6.10 8.03
N ILE A 45 10.97 4.93 7.44
CA ILE A 45 11.55 3.66 7.82
C ILE A 45 12.34 3.08 6.65
N VAL A 46 13.31 2.24 6.92
CA VAL A 46 14.05 1.49 5.89
C VAL A 46 13.56 0.06 5.88
N ILE A 47 13.19 -0.43 4.70
CA ILE A 47 12.85 -1.83 4.47
C ILE A 47 13.84 -2.43 3.49
N THR A 48 13.93 -3.74 3.44
CA THR A 48 14.73 -4.46 2.45
C THR A 48 13.86 -4.88 1.27
N VAL A 49 14.26 -4.49 0.07
CA VAL A 49 13.66 -4.97 -1.18
C VAL A 49 14.67 -5.85 -1.92
N LYS A 50 14.19 -6.78 -2.74
CA LYS A 50 15.06 -7.67 -3.53
C LYS A 50 14.98 -7.29 -5.00
N ASP A 51 16.14 -7.22 -5.64
CA ASP A 51 16.24 -7.08 -7.09
C ASP A 51 15.89 -8.40 -7.82
N TRP A 52 16.08 -8.40 -9.13
CA TRP A 52 15.81 -9.57 -9.97
C TRP A 52 16.81 -10.72 -9.74
N GLU A 53 18.05 -10.44 -9.24
CA GLU A 53 19.05 -11.43 -8.81
C GLU A 53 18.83 -11.92 -7.37
N ARG A 54 17.78 -11.43 -6.69
CA ARG A 54 17.45 -11.68 -5.27
C ARG A 54 18.45 -11.05 -4.28
N LYS A 55 19.26 -10.09 -4.72
CA LYS A 55 20.09 -9.30 -3.81
C LYS A 55 19.25 -8.33 -3.03
N ASP A 56 19.64 -8.08 -1.80
CA ASP A 56 18.95 -7.19 -0.88
C ASP A 56 19.41 -5.75 -1.10
N HIS A 57 18.43 -4.83 -1.19
CA HIS A 57 18.67 -3.40 -1.30
C HIS A 57 17.85 -2.66 -0.26
N PRO A 58 18.41 -1.61 0.39
CA PRO A 58 17.66 -0.75 1.27
C PRO A 58 16.66 0.10 0.48
N PHE A 59 15.45 0.24 1.00
CA PHE A 59 14.42 1.09 0.42
C PHE A 59 13.78 1.95 1.50
N VAL A 60 13.84 3.27 1.32
CA VAL A 60 13.28 4.23 2.27
C VAL A 60 11.79 4.42 2.00
N VAL A 61 10.96 4.15 3.00
CA VAL A 61 9.52 4.38 3.01
C VAL A 61 9.23 5.62 3.86
N GLY A 62 8.78 6.68 3.22
CA GLY A 62 8.46 7.94 3.90
C GLY A 62 9.15 9.15 3.28
N PRO A 63 8.96 10.36 3.86
CA PRO A 63 9.38 11.64 3.25
C PRO A 63 10.88 11.79 2.97
N ARG A 64 11.76 11.01 3.60
CA ARG A 64 13.19 11.00 3.27
C ARG A 64 13.51 10.33 1.92
N ASN A 65 12.56 9.61 1.34
CA ASN A 65 12.71 9.12 -0.03
C ASN A 65 12.38 10.24 -1.00
N PRO A 66 13.32 10.68 -1.87
CA PRO A 66 13.09 11.79 -2.82
C PRO A 66 11.98 11.51 -3.84
N ARG A 67 11.60 10.25 -4.01
CA ARG A 67 10.49 9.83 -4.89
C ARG A 67 9.17 9.60 -4.12
N TRP A 68 9.15 9.90 -2.83
CA TRP A 68 7.92 9.82 -2.04
C TRP A 68 6.88 10.81 -2.55
N THR A 69 5.66 10.33 -2.76
CA THR A 69 4.55 11.16 -3.22
C THR A 69 3.48 11.20 -2.13
N PRO A 70 3.32 12.33 -1.42
CA PRO A 70 2.28 12.47 -0.40
C PRO A 70 0.87 12.27 -0.97
N TYR A 71 -0.08 11.81 -0.15
CA TYR A 71 -1.45 11.50 -0.58
C TYR A 71 -2.14 12.66 -1.31
N GLY A 72 -1.94 13.90 -0.86
CA GLY A 72 -2.53 15.10 -1.48
C GLY A 72 -1.99 15.41 -2.87
N VAL A 73 -0.77 14.96 -3.19
CA VAL A 73 -0.12 15.15 -4.50
C VAL A 73 -0.50 14.05 -5.50
N LEU A 74 -0.92 12.87 -4.99
CA LEU A 74 -1.35 11.76 -5.83
C LEU A 74 -2.62 12.11 -6.62
N PRO A 75 -2.64 11.93 -7.95
CA PRO A 75 -3.82 12.21 -8.77
C PRO A 75 -5.05 11.43 -8.29
N THR A 76 -6.20 12.10 -8.28
CA THR A 76 -7.47 11.46 -7.92
C THR A 76 -7.79 10.28 -8.86
N ALA A 77 -7.51 10.44 -10.15
CA ALA A 77 -7.68 9.38 -11.14
C ALA A 77 -6.82 8.14 -10.83
N LEU A 78 -5.58 8.32 -10.35
CA LEU A 78 -4.72 7.21 -9.95
C LEU A 78 -5.27 6.45 -8.74
N LYS A 79 -5.67 7.17 -7.69
CA LYS A 79 -6.28 6.57 -6.49
C LYS A 79 -7.51 5.74 -6.87
N LYS A 80 -8.38 6.29 -7.72
CA LYS A 80 -9.57 5.62 -8.23
C LYS A 80 -9.23 4.41 -9.11
N ALA A 81 -8.25 4.51 -10.02
CA ALA A 81 -7.82 3.41 -10.88
C ALA A 81 -7.29 2.23 -10.07
N VAL A 82 -6.48 2.51 -9.03
CA VAL A 82 -5.91 1.48 -8.17
C VAL A 82 -7.00 0.79 -7.35
N VAL A 83 -7.91 1.54 -6.73
CA VAL A 83 -9.06 0.98 -6.00
C VAL A 83 -9.93 0.14 -6.93
N ALA A 84 -10.30 0.64 -8.11
CA ALA A 84 -11.11 -0.09 -9.08
C ALA A 84 -10.45 -1.38 -9.59
N SER A 85 -9.10 -1.44 -9.61
CA SER A 85 -8.36 -2.59 -10.13
C SER A 85 -8.04 -3.65 -9.09
N GLU A 86 -7.65 -3.23 -7.89
CA GLU A 86 -7.08 -4.08 -6.86
C GLU A 86 -8.06 -4.39 -5.73
N ASP A 87 -8.92 -3.44 -5.35
CA ASP A 87 -9.72 -3.53 -4.13
C ASP A 87 -10.94 -2.59 -4.21
N ALA A 88 -11.96 -3.01 -4.95
CA ALA A 88 -13.14 -2.17 -5.20
C ALA A 88 -13.88 -1.73 -3.92
N ASN A 89 -13.78 -2.52 -2.87
CA ASN A 89 -14.43 -2.29 -1.58
C ASN A 89 -13.48 -1.65 -0.54
N PHE A 90 -12.34 -1.12 -0.97
CA PHE A 90 -11.26 -0.62 -0.10
C PHE A 90 -11.75 0.28 1.04
N TYR A 91 -12.70 1.16 0.77
CA TYR A 91 -13.20 2.13 1.75
C TYR A 91 -14.29 1.57 2.68
N SER A 92 -14.81 0.35 2.41
CA SER A 92 -15.93 -0.23 3.16
C SER A 92 -15.56 -1.41 4.06
N HIS A 93 -14.43 -2.09 3.80
CA HIS A 93 -13.96 -3.18 4.66
C HIS A 93 -12.90 -2.70 5.67
N GLU A 94 -12.62 -3.52 6.68
CA GLU A 94 -11.67 -3.25 7.77
C GLU A 94 -10.38 -4.07 7.59
N GLY A 95 -9.57 -3.71 6.60
CA GLY A 95 -8.28 -4.32 6.28
C GLY A 95 -8.37 -5.63 5.50
N VAL A 96 -9.44 -6.39 5.66
CA VAL A 96 -9.69 -7.67 5.00
C VAL A 96 -11.10 -7.67 4.41
N ASP A 97 -11.24 -7.97 3.12
CA ASP A 97 -12.53 -8.14 2.45
C ASP A 97 -12.90 -9.63 2.43
N TYR A 98 -13.66 -10.06 3.43
CA TYR A 98 -14.10 -11.45 3.58
C TYR A 98 -15.07 -11.88 2.46
N GLU A 99 -15.90 -10.96 1.97
CA GLU A 99 -16.81 -11.24 0.85
C GLU A 99 -16.02 -11.46 -0.45
N ALA A 100 -15.02 -10.62 -0.73
CA ALA A 100 -14.15 -10.82 -1.88
C ALA A 100 -13.37 -12.14 -1.80
N ILE A 101 -12.91 -12.54 -0.62
CA ILE A 101 -12.24 -13.84 -0.39
C ILE A 101 -13.22 -14.97 -0.68
N ARG A 102 -14.43 -14.91 -0.16
CA ARG A 102 -15.48 -15.93 -0.35
C ARG A 102 -15.83 -16.09 -1.84
N GLU A 103 -16.00 -14.98 -2.55
CA GLU A 103 -16.31 -14.99 -3.97
C GLU A 103 -15.12 -15.48 -4.83
N ALA A 104 -13.89 -15.18 -4.41
CA ALA A 104 -12.69 -15.71 -5.05
C ALA A 104 -12.65 -17.24 -4.92
N ILE A 105 -12.82 -17.78 -3.71
CA ILE A 105 -12.84 -19.22 -3.44
C ILE A 105 -13.92 -19.91 -4.28
N LYS A 106 -15.17 -19.41 -4.28
CA LYS A 106 -16.27 -19.96 -5.08
C LYS A 106 -15.93 -19.97 -6.58
N THR A 107 -15.30 -18.90 -7.07
CA THR A 107 -14.94 -18.77 -8.47
C THR A 107 -13.84 -19.74 -8.86
N ASP A 108 -12.81 -19.88 -8.00
CA ASP A 108 -11.68 -20.77 -8.20
C ASP A 108 -12.10 -22.24 -8.18
N LEU A 109 -12.96 -22.62 -7.21
CA LEU A 109 -13.55 -23.96 -7.15
C LEU A 109 -14.38 -24.28 -8.40
N ARG A 110 -15.24 -23.33 -8.86
CA ARG A 110 -16.09 -23.53 -10.04
C ARG A 110 -15.27 -23.69 -11.32
N LYS A 111 -14.12 -23.00 -11.41
CA LYS A 111 -13.26 -23.03 -12.60
C LYS A 111 -12.14 -24.06 -12.52
N GLY A 112 -11.98 -24.75 -11.40
CA GLY A 112 -10.91 -25.73 -11.17
C GLY A 112 -9.50 -25.15 -11.26
N LYS A 113 -9.35 -23.82 -11.18
CA LYS A 113 -8.04 -23.12 -11.27
C LYS A 113 -8.09 -21.79 -10.54
N PHE A 114 -6.92 -21.34 -10.11
CA PHE A 114 -6.76 -20.03 -9.46
C PHE A 114 -6.96 -18.90 -10.48
N VAL A 115 -8.09 -18.21 -10.40
CA VAL A 115 -8.50 -17.18 -11.38
C VAL A 115 -8.58 -15.80 -10.75
N ARG A 116 -8.97 -15.71 -9.46
CA ARG A 116 -9.24 -14.45 -8.79
C ARG A 116 -8.44 -14.32 -7.50
N GLY A 117 -7.73 -13.19 -7.34
CA GLY A 117 -7.11 -12.82 -6.08
C GLY A 117 -8.13 -12.16 -5.15
N GLY A 118 -8.10 -12.54 -3.87
CA GLY A 118 -8.94 -11.93 -2.83
C GLY A 118 -8.14 -11.13 -1.80
N SER A 119 -6.95 -10.62 -2.16
CA SER A 119 -6.13 -9.82 -1.23
C SER A 119 -6.43 -8.33 -1.40
N THR A 120 -6.63 -7.63 -0.28
CA THR A 120 -6.89 -6.20 -0.24
C THR A 120 -5.61 -5.37 -0.42
N ILE A 121 -5.78 -4.06 -0.69
CA ILE A 121 -4.68 -3.08 -0.68
C ILE A 121 -3.95 -3.11 0.67
N THR A 122 -4.69 -3.12 1.79
CA THR A 122 -4.11 -3.17 3.14
C THR A 122 -3.26 -4.41 3.37
N GLN A 123 -3.70 -5.58 2.91
CA GLN A 123 -2.92 -6.82 2.96
C GLN A 123 -1.64 -6.73 2.11
N GLN A 124 -1.71 -6.09 0.95
CA GLN A 124 -0.54 -5.88 0.10
C GLN A 124 0.49 -4.96 0.76
N VAL A 125 0.05 -3.89 1.44
CA VAL A 125 0.94 -3.01 2.22
C VAL A 125 1.58 -3.79 3.36
N ALA A 126 0.79 -4.52 4.16
CA ALA A 126 1.30 -5.35 5.26
C ALA A 126 2.38 -6.33 4.78
N LYS A 127 2.11 -7.00 3.65
CA LYS A 127 3.08 -7.90 3.03
C LYS A 127 4.36 -7.19 2.61
N ASN A 128 4.25 -6.05 1.94
CA ASN A 128 5.41 -5.36 1.37
C ASN A 128 6.30 -4.71 2.44
N LEU A 129 5.71 -4.28 3.57
CA LEU A 129 6.46 -3.61 4.64
C LEU A 129 7.05 -4.55 5.68
N PHE A 130 6.37 -5.67 5.98
CA PHE A 130 6.67 -6.45 7.19
C PHE A 130 6.95 -7.94 6.94
N LEU A 131 6.67 -8.46 5.74
CA LEU A 131 6.72 -9.89 5.51
C LEU A 131 7.68 -10.28 4.39
N THR A 132 8.26 -11.47 4.53
CA THR A 132 9.09 -12.06 3.48
C THR A 132 8.26 -12.47 2.25
N ARG A 133 8.92 -12.68 1.10
CA ARG A 133 8.26 -13.13 -0.14
C ARG A 133 7.89 -14.61 -0.15
N GLU A 134 8.19 -15.36 0.91
CA GLU A 134 7.85 -16.78 1.02
C GLU A 134 6.33 -17.00 1.02
N LYS A 135 5.90 -18.03 0.27
CA LYS A 135 4.47 -18.36 0.16
C LYS A 135 4.12 -19.46 1.17
N THR A 136 3.95 -19.09 2.44
CA THR A 136 3.51 -20.01 3.50
C THR A 136 2.14 -19.61 4.05
N LEU A 137 1.39 -20.58 4.60
CA LEU A 137 0.11 -20.30 5.27
C LEU A 137 0.29 -19.37 6.46
N ILE A 138 1.34 -19.56 7.25
CA ILE A 138 1.65 -18.74 8.42
C ILE A 138 1.93 -17.30 8.01
N ARG A 139 2.69 -17.08 6.96
CA ARG A 139 2.87 -15.74 6.41
C ARG A 139 1.52 -15.11 6.02
N LYS A 140 0.60 -15.90 5.45
CA LYS A 140 -0.73 -15.38 5.10
C LYS A 140 -1.56 -15.02 6.33
N VAL A 141 -1.48 -15.80 7.41
CA VAL A 141 -2.11 -15.45 8.69
C VAL A 141 -1.52 -14.17 9.26
N LYS A 142 -0.18 -14.04 9.28
CA LYS A 142 0.50 -12.79 9.70
C LYS A 142 0.05 -11.57 8.87
N GLU A 143 -0.10 -11.75 7.56
CA GLU A 143 -0.59 -10.72 6.64
C GLU A 143 -2.01 -10.25 7.01
N LEU A 144 -2.92 -11.17 7.30
CA LEU A 144 -4.30 -10.85 7.75
C LEU A 144 -4.30 -10.06 9.06
N VAL A 145 -3.52 -10.52 10.05
CA VAL A 145 -3.43 -9.84 11.36
C VAL A 145 -2.85 -8.43 11.22
N LEU A 146 -1.76 -8.28 10.46
CA LEU A 146 -1.16 -6.98 10.21
C LEU A 146 -2.10 -6.05 9.44
N ALA A 147 -2.81 -6.57 8.42
CA ALA A 147 -3.78 -5.78 7.67
C ALA A 147 -4.90 -5.25 8.57
N ARG A 148 -5.42 -6.08 9.48
CA ARG A 148 -6.40 -5.64 10.47
C ARG A 148 -5.83 -4.55 11.39
N ARG A 149 -4.65 -4.79 12.00
CA ARG A 149 -3.97 -3.80 12.84
C ARG A 149 -3.70 -2.48 12.11
N MET A 150 -3.36 -2.54 10.83
CA MET A 150 -3.13 -1.35 10.02
C MET A 150 -4.42 -0.57 9.78
N ASP A 151 -5.52 -1.24 9.52
CA ASP A 151 -6.81 -0.59 9.29
C ASP A 151 -7.36 0.04 10.57
N ASP A 152 -7.12 -0.59 11.72
CA ASP A 152 -7.46 -0.05 13.05
C ASP A 152 -6.62 1.19 13.45
N ALA A 153 -5.35 1.25 12.99
CA ALA A 153 -4.40 2.29 13.40
C ALA A 153 -4.21 3.43 12.39
N LEU A 154 -4.59 3.23 11.13
CA LEU A 154 -4.29 4.14 10.02
C LEU A 154 -5.57 4.53 9.28
N SER A 155 -5.64 5.77 8.80
CA SER A 155 -6.70 6.16 7.88
C SER A 155 -6.55 5.45 6.52
N LYS A 156 -7.65 5.23 5.81
CA LYS A 156 -7.64 4.68 4.44
C LYS A 156 -6.75 5.49 3.49
N SER A 157 -6.73 6.81 3.62
CA SER A 157 -5.83 7.67 2.84
C SER A 157 -4.36 7.38 3.13
N ARG A 158 -4.00 7.14 4.40
CA ARG A 158 -2.62 6.81 4.77
C ARG A 158 -2.22 5.42 4.27
N ILE A 159 -3.11 4.43 4.36
CA ILE A 159 -2.87 3.09 3.80
C ILE A 159 -2.64 3.17 2.28
N LEU A 160 -3.47 3.92 1.56
CA LEU A 160 -3.34 4.08 0.10
C LEU A 160 -2.07 4.87 -0.28
N GLU A 161 -1.68 5.87 0.51
CA GLU A 161 -0.41 6.57 0.35
C GLU A 161 0.78 5.62 0.48
N LEU A 162 0.81 4.83 1.56
CA LEU A 162 1.84 3.82 1.77
C LEU A 162 1.88 2.83 0.60
N TYR A 163 0.71 2.29 0.21
CA TYR A 163 0.61 1.36 -0.91
C TYR A 163 1.25 1.90 -2.18
N LEU A 164 0.81 3.09 -2.60
CA LEU A 164 1.24 3.72 -3.85
C LEU A 164 2.73 4.13 -3.84
N ASN A 165 3.33 4.22 -2.66
CA ASN A 165 4.75 4.55 -2.54
C ASN A 165 5.67 3.32 -2.36
N VAL A 166 5.11 2.11 -2.04
CA VAL A 166 5.94 0.92 -1.81
C VAL A 166 5.71 -0.19 -2.83
N VAL A 167 4.67 -0.10 -3.66
CA VAL A 167 4.34 -1.14 -4.62
C VAL A 167 5.36 -1.17 -5.77
N GLU A 168 5.73 -2.39 -6.18
CA GLU A 168 6.63 -2.62 -7.32
C GLU A 168 5.85 -2.47 -8.63
N LEU A 169 6.31 -1.59 -9.50
CA LEU A 169 5.72 -1.27 -10.81
C LEU A 169 6.65 -1.62 -11.99
N GLY A 170 7.82 -2.13 -11.72
CA GLY A 170 8.82 -2.58 -12.66
C GLY A 170 10.04 -3.14 -11.94
N PRO A 171 11.02 -3.72 -12.64
CA PRO A 171 12.29 -4.14 -12.03
C PRO A 171 12.94 -2.95 -11.32
N MET A 172 13.04 -3.03 -9.98
CA MET A 172 13.56 -1.96 -9.11
C MET A 172 12.82 -0.62 -9.20
N VAL A 173 11.60 -0.60 -9.78
CA VAL A 173 10.74 0.59 -9.83
C VAL A 173 9.68 0.47 -8.73
N TYR A 174 9.96 1.06 -7.59
CA TYR A 174 9.08 1.07 -6.42
C TYR A 174 8.42 2.44 -6.25
N GLY A 175 7.11 2.41 -6.09
CA GLY A 175 6.28 3.60 -5.86
C GLY A 175 5.97 4.41 -7.10
N ILE A 176 4.88 5.15 -6.99
CA ILE A 176 4.33 5.96 -8.10
C ILE A 176 5.25 7.11 -8.49
N GLY A 177 5.94 7.72 -7.53
CA GLY A 177 6.89 8.80 -7.84
C GLY A 177 8.02 8.34 -8.75
N HIS A 178 8.54 7.13 -8.51
CA HIS A 178 9.53 6.53 -9.40
C HIS A 178 8.91 6.09 -10.72
N ALA A 179 7.76 5.43 -10.69
CA ALA A 179 7.10 4.91 -11.89
C ALA A 179 6.67 6.01 -12.87
N ALA A 180 6.11 7.12 -12.39
CA ALA A 180 5.72 8.26 -13.23
C ALA A 180 6.92 8.84 -13.97
N HIS A 181 8.04 9.01 -13.26
CA HIS A 181 9.27 9.49 -13.86
C HIS A 181 9.87 8.46 -14.84
N TYR A 182 9.92 7.19 -14.42
CA TYR A 182 10.52 6.10 -15.21
C TYR A 182 9.79 5.84 -16.54
N TYR A 183 8.44 5.76 -16.49
CA TYR A 183 7.65 5.45 -17.69
C TYR A 183 7.29 6.67 -18.53
N PHE A 184 7.06 7.83 -17.92
CA PHE A 184 6.51 9.00 -18.61
C PHE A 184 7.37 10.24 -18.53
N GLY A 185 8.45 10.25 -17.74
CA GLY A 185 9.26 11.44 -17.52
C GLY A 185 8.54 12.57 -16.79
N LYS A 186 7.45 12.24 -16.05
CA LYS A 186 6.54 13.21 -15.45
C LYS A 186 6.56 13.15 -13.92
N HIS A 187 6.23 14.26 -13.29
CA HIS A 187 5.84 14.25 -11.88
C HIS A 187 4.49 13.55 -11.72
N PRO A 188 4.21 12.81 -10.62
CA PRO A 188 2.95 12.09 -10.43
C PRO A 188 1.69 12.95 -10.60
N SER A 189 1.71 14.21 -10.17
CA SER A 189 0.56 15.13 -10.32
C SER A 189 0.21 15.47 -11.75
N ALA A 190 1.12 15.24 -12.70
CA ALA A 190 0.93 15.51 -14.13
C ALA A 190 0.47 14.27 -14.94
N LEU A 191 0.20 13.16 -14.27
CA LEU A 191 -0.31 11.95 -14.94
C LEU A 191 -1.73 12.16 -15.42
N THR A 192 -1.98 11.76 -16.68
CA THR A 192 -3.33 11.74 -17.27
C THR A 192 -4.18 10.60 -16.70
N VAL A 193 -5.48 10.61 -16.94
CA VAL A 193 -6.38 9.50 -16.56
C VAL A 193 -5.92 8.19 -17.22
N ARG A 194 -5.47 8.25 -18.46
CA ARG A 194 -4.93 7.11 -19.20
C ARG A 194 -3.67 6.56 -18.57
N GLU A 195 -2.71 7.41 -18.25
CA GLU A 195 -1.46 7.03 -17.61
C GLU A 195 -1.69 6.46 -16.19
N CYS A 196 -2.65 7.00 -15.45
CA CYS A 196 -3.06 6.45 -14.16
C CYS A 196 -3.60 5.02 -14.29
N ALA A 197 -4.49 4.77 -15.23
CA ALA A 197 -5.04 3.43 -15.49
C ALA A 197 -3.95 2.47 -16.03
N PHE A 198 -3.01 2.99 -16.81
CA PHE A 198 -1.85 2.25 -17.31
C PHE A 198 -0.97 1.75 -16.14
N LEU A 199 -0.56 2.64 -15.23
CA LEU A 199 0.22 2.24 -14.04
C LEU A 199 -0.55 1.25 -13.17
N ALA A 200 -1.84 1.49 -12.91
CA ALA A 200 -2.69 0.56 -12.16
C ALA A 200 -2.77 -0.82 -12.82
N SER A 201 -2.67 -0.91 -14.15
CA SER A 201 -2.71 -2.18 -14.88
C SER A 201 -1.51 -3.10 -14.62
N MET A 202 -0.39 -2.56 -14.14
CA MET A 202 0.84 -3.31 -13.87
C MET A 202 0.92 -3.90 -12.45
N LEU A 203 0.08 -3.41 -11.52
CA LEU A 203 0.14 -3.77 -10.10
C LEU A 203 0.06 -5.26 -9.76
N PRO A 204 -0.71 -6.11 -10.46
CA PRO A 204 -0.78 -7.54 -10.15
C PRO A 204 0.53 -8.29 -10.33
N GLY A 205 1.47 -7.72 -11.10
CA GLY A 205 2.77 -8.30 -11.32
C GLY A 205 3.51 -7.64 -12.47
N PRO A 206 4.47 -6.75 -12.20
CA PRO A 206 5.18 -6.01 -13.24
C PRO A 206 6.02 -6.91 -14.15
N LYS A 207 6.38 -8.12 -13.72
CA LYS A 207 7.04 -9.14 -14.57
C LYS A 207 6.10 -9.66 -15.66
N VAL A 208 4.80 -9.75 -15.37
CA VAL A 208 3.76 -10.24 -16.30
C VAL A 208 3.21 -9.11 -17.18
N TYR A 209 3.10 -7.92 -16.61
CA TYR A 209 2.56 -6.71 -17.23
C TYR A 209 3.67 -5.70 -17.52
N ASN A 210 4.75 -6.14 -18.14
CA ASN A 210 5.85 -5.27 -18.55
C ASN A 210 5.48 -4.60 -19.87
N PRO A 211 5.36 -3.25 -19.94
CA PRO A 211 4.93 -2.54 -21.14
C PRO A 211 5.92 -2.67 -22.30
N TYR A 212 7.20 -2.82 -22.01
CA TYR A 212 8.25 -2.97 -23.04
C TYR A 212 8.26 -4.35 -23.71
N ARG A 213 7.63 -5.32 -23.09
CA ARG A 213 7.56 -6.70 -23.63
C ARG A 213 6.13 -7.11 -24.04
N LYS A 214 5.11 -6.52 -23.43
CA LYS A 214 3.71 -6.95 -23.56
C LYS A 214 2.76 -5.75 -23.53
N MET A 215 3.04 -4.72 -24.33
CA MET A 215 2.24 -3.49 -24.39
C MET A 215 0.75 -3.77 -24.56
N ASP A 216 0.38 -4.65 -25.50
CA ASP A 216 -1.03 -4.99 -25.75
C ASP A 216 -1.74 -5.54 -24.52
N ARG A 217 -1.03 -6.34 -23.69
CA ARG A 217 -1.60 -6.88 -22.46
C ARG A 217 -1.83 -5.78 -21.42
N VAL A 218 -0.90 -4.85 -21.31
CA VAL A 218 -0.99 -3.69 -20.42
C VAL A 218 -2.15 -2.79 -20.86
N MET A 219 -2.22 -2.47 -22.17
CA MET A 219 -3.28 -1.63 -22.74
C MET A 219 -4.66 -2.26 -22.55
N LYS A 220 -4.83 -3.54 -22.91
CA LYS A 220 -6.10 -4.26 -22.70
C LYS A 220 -6.55 -4.30 -21.24
N ARG A 221 -5.60 -4.35 -20.29
CA ARG A 221 -5.92 -4.29 -18.87
C ARG A 221 -6.27 -2.87 -18.43
N SER A 222 -5.52 -1.87 -18.89
CA SER A 222 -5.79 -0.45 -18.66
C SER A 222 -7.20 -0.07 -19.16
N ASP A 223 -7.60 -0.51 -20.36
CA ASP A 223 -8.96 -0.29 -20.88
C ASP A 223 -10.05 -0.90 -20.00
N ARG A 224 -9.80 -2.09 -19.45
CA ARG A 224 -10.73 -2.71 -18.48
C ARG A 224 -10.84 -1.92 -17.19
N ILE A 225 -9.75 -1.32 -16.72
CA ILE A 225 -9.78 -0.46 -15.54
C ILE A 225 -10.59 0.80 -15.83
N LEU A 226 -10.36 1.48 -16.96
CA LEU A 226 -11.13 2.65 -17.38
C LEU A 226 -12.63 2.35 -17.47
N ARG A 227 -13.00 1.20 -18.07
CA ARG A 227 -14.42 0.76 -18.11
C ARG A 227 -15.01 0.53 -16.72
N ARG A 228 -14.24 0.00 -15.77
CA ARG A 228 -14.69 -0.14 -14.39
C ARG A 228 -14.86 1.23 -13.70
N MET A 229 -13.92 2.14 -13.95
CA MET A 229 -13.97 3.48 -13.36
C MET A 229 -15.20 4.27 -13.82
N VAL A 230 -15.52 4.24 -15.11
CA VAL A 230 -16.72 4.94 -15.62
C VAL A 230 -18.01 4.25 -15.18
N ALA A 231 -18.06 2.92 -15.17
CA ALA A 231 -19.21 2.16 -14.68
C ALA A 231 -19.49 2.42 -13.18
N ALA A 232 -18.45 2.61 -12.39
CA ALA A 232 -18.53 2.97 -10.97
C ALA A 232 -18.68 4.49 -10.73
N ARG A 233 -18.87 5.30 -11.77
CA ARG A 233 -18.96 6.77 -11.70
C ARG A 233 -17.75 7.43 -11.02
N MET A 234 -16.60 6.80 -11.10
CA MET A 234 -15.34 7.32 -10.58
C MET A 234 -14.73 8.38 -11.49
N ILE A 235 -14.98 8.28 -12.79
CA ILE A 235 -14.62 9.28 -13.81
C ILE A 235 -15.86 9.61 -14.66
N SER A 236 -15.83 10.77 -15.29
CA SER A 236 -16.91 11.18 -16.21
C SER A 236 -16.84 10.40 -17.53
N ARG A 237 -17.88 10.49 -18.36
CA ARG A 237 -17.90 9.89 -19.69
C ARG A 237 -16.87 10.56 -20.60
N GLU A 238 -16.74 11.88 -20.50
CA GLU A 238 -15.78 12.67 -21.27
C GLU A 238 -14.34 12.29 -20.90
N GLU A 239 -14.03 12.16 -19.59
CA GLU A 239 -12.71 11.69 -19.13
C GLU A 239 -12.40 10.28 -19.64
N PHE A 240 -13.39 9.38 -19.66
CA PHE A 240 -13.24 8.04 -20.18
C PHE A 240 -12.96 8.06 -21.71
N ASP A 241 -13.75 8.79 -22.49
CA ASP A 241 -13.61 8.83 -23.95
C ASP A 241 -12.27 9.46 -24.33
N ALA A 242 -11.85 10.53 -23.67
CA ALA A 242 -10.51 11.12 -23.84
C ALA A 242 -9.40 10.12 -23.50
N ALA A 243 -9.51 9.42 -22.36
CA ALA A 243 -8.52 8.42 -21.96
C ALA A 243 -8.46 7.22 -22.92
N MET A 244 -9.56 6.82 -23.53
CA MET A 244 -9.60 5.70 -24.47
C MET A 244 -8.91 6.01 -25.80
N THR A 245 -8.87 7.28 -26.22
CA THR A 245 -8.18 7.74 -27.44
C THR A 245 -6.71 8.05 -27.19
N GLU A 246 -6.33 8.33 -25.94
CA GLU A 246 -4.96 8.66 -25.58
C GLU A 246 -4.03 7.44 -25.65
N VAL A 247 -2.91 7.58 -26.35
CA VAL A 247 -1.82 6.59 -26.37
C VAL A 247 -0.73 7.05 -25.41
N PRO A 248 -0.41 6.25 -24.37
CA PRO A 248 0.65 6.62 -23.41
C PRO A 248 1.99 6.80 -24.10
N ASN A 249 2.59 7.96 -23.96
CA ASN A 249 3.88 8.26 -24.58
C ASN A 249 5.04 7.75 -23.73
N LEU A 250 5.57 6.58 -24.07
CA LEU A 250 6.78 5.98 -23.48
C LEU A 250 8.06 6.27 -24.30
N ALA A 251 7.98 7.01 -25.40
CA ALA A 251 9.04 7.10 -26.41
C ALA A 251 10.37 7.67 -25.89
N GLY A 252 10.35 8.52 -24.88
CA GLY A 252 11.59 9.06 -24.27
C GLY A 252 12.41 8.04 -23.48
N LEU A 253 11.79 6.91 -23.10
CA LEU A 253 12.38 5.90 -22.21
C LEU A 253 12.69 4.58 -22.94
N ALA A 254 12.07 4.29 -24.07
CA ALA A 254 12.27 3.05 -24.83
C ALA A 254 13.78 2.82 -25.17
N ARG A 255 14.47 3.84 -25.65
CA ARG A 255 15.92 3.77 -25.93
C ARG A 255 16.81 3.62 -24.70
N LYS A 256 16.36 4.13 -23.55
CA LYS A 256 17.11 4.05 -22.30
C LYS A 256 16.95 2.67 -21.65
N VAL A 257 15.79 2.05 -21.83
CA VAL A 257 15.44 0.77 -21.21
C VAL A 257 16.10 -0.41 -21.91
N GLU A 258 16.23 -0.37 -23.25
CA GLU A 258 16.98 -1.40 -23.97
C GLU A 258 18.41 -1.49 -23.45
N LYS A 259 19.02 -0.33 -23.18
CA LYS A 259 20.37 -0.22 -22.63
C LYS A 259 20.45 -0.55 -21.12
N THR A 260 19.35 -0.37 -20.34
CA THR A 260 19.29 -0.63 -18.89
C THR A 260 18.84 -2.08 -18.59
N LEU A 261 18.24 -2.79 -19.55
CA LEU A 261 17.98 -4.24 -19.44
C LEU A 261 19.26 -5.05 -19.65
N GLU A 262 20.27 -4.49 -20.29
CA GLU A 262 21.62 -5.05 -20.46
C GLU A 262 22.57 -4.64 -19.33
N THR A 263 22.30 -3.54 -18.62
CA THR A 263 23.09 -3.08 -17.46
C THR A 263 22.20 -2.90 -16.23
N PRO A 264 22.61 -3.38 -15.04
CA PRO A 264 21.90 -3.07 -13.81
C PRO A 264 21.79 -1.54 -13.63
N PRO A 265 20.73 -1.04 -12.97
CA PRO A 265 20.60 0.39 -12.70
C PRO A 265 21.88 0.88 -12.00
N PRO A 266 22.39 2.07 -12.34
CA PRO A 266 23.53 2.63 -11.62
C PRO A 266 23.19 2.64 -10.13
N GLU A 267 24.11 2.14 -9.31
CA GLU A 267 24.03 2.25 -7.86
C GLU A 267 23.89 3.74 -7.52
N GLU A 268 22.68 4.20 -7.22
CA GLU A 268 22.54 5.40 -6.41
C GLU A 268 23.27 5.07 -5.11
N LYS A 269 24.42 5.74 -4.87
CA LYS A 269 25.17 5.59 -3.62
C LYS A 269 24.19 5.66 -2.47
N PRO A 270 24.19 4.65 -1.56
CA PRO A 270 23.36 4.71 -0.36
C PRO A 270 23.67 6.04 0.34
N PRO A 271 22.69 6.70 0.93
CA PRO A 271 22.99 7.75 1.88
C PRO A 271 23.97 7.16 2.89
N GLU A 272 25.08 7.87 3.12
CA GLU A 272 26.22 7.52 3.94
C GLU A 272 25.78 6.74 5.20
N GLU A 273 26.35 5.57 5.39
CA GLU A 273 25.98 4.60 6.41
C GLU A 273 25.89 5.24 7.81
N ALA A 274 24.72 5.14 8.42
CA ALA A 274 24.67 5.15 9.86
C ALA A 274 25.17 3.76 10.33
N PRO A 275 26.14 3.65 11.25
CA PRO A 275 26.76 2.39 11.62
C PRO A 275 25.77 1.50 12.39
N GLY A 276 25.64 0.25 12.00
CA GLY A 276 25.03 -0.81 12.79
C GLY A 276 23.82 -1.51 12.15
N GLY A 277 24.09 -2.56 11.35
CA GLY A 277 23.08 -3.55 10.91
C GLY A 277 22.71 -4.50 12.05
N GLY A 278 21.54 -4.27 12.67
CA GLY A 278 20.83 -5.21 13.51
C GLY A 278 19.41 -5.40 12.98
N PRO A 279 18.65 -6.43 13.41
CA PRO A 279 17.26 -6.60 13.02
C PRO A 279 16.48 -5.33 13.34
N VAL A 280 15.58 -4.94 12.43
CA VAL A 280 14.80 -3.68 12.47
C VAL A 280 14.24 -3.43 13.88
N VAL A 281 14.98 -2.67 14.68
CA VAL A 281 14.48 -2.07 15.90
C VAL A 281 13.89 -0.73 15.49
N ILE A 282 12.58 -0.60 15.62
CA ILE A 282 11.90 0.69 15.51
C ILE A 282 12.28 1.47 16.76
N GLU A 283 13.37 2.24 16.71
CA GLU A 283 13.63 3.22 17.76
C GLU A 283 12.66 4.40 17.62
N PRO A 284 11.92 4.74 18.68
CA PRO A 284 11.14 5.96 18.69
C PRO A 284 12.10 7.16 18.65
N SER A 285 11.87 8.10 17.74
CA SER A 285 12.54 9.40 17.75
C SER A 285 12.40 10.04 19.15
N PRO A 286 13.44 10.67 19.67
CA PRO A 286 13.35 11.38 20.95
C PRO A 286 12.21 12.40 20.89
N PRO A 287 11.50 12.64 22.02
CA PRO A 287 10.43 13.62 22.07
C PRO A 287 11.01 14.99 21.68
N ALA A 288 10.29 15.70 20.80
CA ALA A 288 10.59 17.08 20.49
C ALA A 288 10.70 17.86 21.81
N ALA A 289 11.78 18.62 21.96
CA ALA A 289 11.99 19.51 23.08
C ALA A 289 10.74 20.40 23.23
N ALA A 290 10.26 20.51 24.46
CA ALA A 290 9.15 21.40 24.80
C ALA A 290 9.50 22.83 24.36
N PRO A 291 8.54 23.58 23.80
CA PRO A 291 8.77 25.00 23.52
C PRO A 291 9.10 25.73 24.83
N GLU A 292 10.16 26.53 24.81
CA GLU A 292 10.49 27.43 25.88
C GLU A 292 9.33 28.40 26.14
N PRO A 293 9.03 28.75 27.40
CA PRO A 293 7.99 29.72 27.70
C PRO A 293 8.40 31.09 27.15
N GLY A 294 7.56 31.64 26.28
CA GLY A 294 7.67 33.01 25.81
C GLY A 294 7.53 34.02 26.96
N PRO A 295 8.07 35.24 26.80
CA PRO A 295 8.07 36.24 27.87
C PRO A 295 6.65 36.64 28.27
N GLU A 296 6.45 36.76 29.58
CA GLU A 296 5.25 37.29 30.25
C GLU A 296 4.92 38.70 29.69
N GLU A 297 3.80 38.85 29.01
CA GLU A 297 3.21 40.18 28.80
C GLU A 297 2.32 40.55 30.01
N ASP A 298 2.73 41.64 30.61
CA ASP A 298 2.17 42.28 31.76
C ASP A 298 0.85 43.05 31.43
N SER A 299 -0.08 42.95 32.34
CA SER A 299 -1.17 43.90 32.64
C SER A 299 -2.31 44.15 31.61
N ALA A 300 -3.47 43.73 32.10
CA ALA A 300 -4.79 44.21 31.71
C ALA A 300 -4.98 45.74 31.99
N PRO A 301 -6.00 46.38 31.40
CA PRO A 301 -7.01 46.91 32.28
C PRO A 301 -8.48 46.58 31.87
N GLU A 302 -9.26 46.73 32.94
CA GLU A 302 -10.67 46.51 33.14
C GLU A 302 -11.65 47.04 32.06
N SER A 303 -12.76 46.32 32.06
CA SER A 303 -14.03 46.66 31.36
C SER A 303 -14.69 47.95 31.87
N PRO A 304 -15.68 48.45 31.14
CA PRO A 304 -16.91 48.69 31.84
C PRO A 304 -18.18 48.10 31.15
N ASP A 305 -19.09 47.71 32.02
CA ASP A 305 -20.44 47.25 31.77
C ASP A 305 -21.26 48.19 30.88
N LEU A 306 -22.13 47.62 30.05
CA LEU A 306 -23.42 48.24 29.75
C LEU A 306 -24.49 47.16 29.52
N GLU A 307 -25.47 47.23 30.38
CA GLU A 307 -26.79 46.58 30.36
C GLU A 307 -27.58 46.88 29.09
N GLY A 308 -28.53 46.03 28.76
CA GLY A 308 -29.71 46.39 27.99
C GLY A 308 -30.26 45.26 27.09
N SER A 309 -31.13 44.48 27.65
CA SER A 309 -32.21 43.71 26.97
C SER A 309 -33.32 44.66 26.52
N PRO A 310 -34.42 44.30 25.81
CA PRO A 310 -34.84 43.01 25.24
C PRO A 310 -35.50 43.07 23.82
N GLY A 311 -35.81 41.91 23.24
CA GLY A 311 -37.12 41.79 22.54
C GLY A 311 -37.12 41.47 21.05
N ALA A 312 -37.67 40.34 20.73
CA ALA A 312 -38.67 40.04 19.70
C ALA A 312 -38.31 38.91 18.74
N SER A 313 -39.04 37.84 18.86
CA SER A 313 -39.21 36.72 17.93
C SER A 313 -40.29 37.05 16.86
N PRO A 314 -40.63 36.07 15.96
CA PRO A 314 -40.48 36.09 14.49
C PRO A 314 -41.80 36.43 13.74
N PRO A 315 -41.96 36.26 12.43
CA PRO A 315 -42.58 35.06 11.87
C PRO A 315 -42.15 34.61 10.46
N VAL A 316 -42.24 33.32 10.25
CA VAL A 316 -42.90 32.49 9.20
C VAL A 316 -43.15 33.11 7.82
N ARG A 317 -42.52 32.59 6.83
CA ARG A 317 -43.09 31.88 5.66
C ARG A 317 -42.03 31.08 4.93
#